data_ba009b96098b2b6875d20bb126dddbaa
#
_entry.id   ba009b96098b2b6875d20bb126dddbaa
#
_cell.length_a   1.000
_cell.length_b   1.000
_cell.length_c   1.000
_cell.angle_alpha   90.00
_cell.angle_beta   90.00
_cell.angle_gamma   90.00
#
_symmetry.space_group_name_H-M   'P 1'
#
loop_
_entity.id
_entity.type
_entity.pdbx_description
1 polymer ?
#
loop_
_entity_poly.entity_id
_entity_poly.type
_entity_poly.pdbx_seq_one_letter_code
_entity_poly.pdbx_strand_id
1 'polypeptide(L)'
;MPGKALVVWGGWDGHQPREVGELFQRVLSEDGFQVELSDTLDAFNDEAKLSQLDLIVPHWTCGQLKPEQQAALTSAVRKAGVGIAGCHGGMCDAFRNSCEYQFMTGGQWVSHPGNDQVRYTVRMKDRGHPITEGIKDFEVHSEQYYMHVDPAVKVLADTVFPVPGVDGPHVPNGQVNMPVLWTKMYGKGRVFYSSIGHQVSNVQAEPHLTIMRRGFRWAAEGKQR
;
A
#
# COMPACT_ATOMS: atom_id res chain seq x y z
N MET A 1 -24.39 0.60 -7.64
CA MET A 1 -23.92 -0.79 -7.89
C MET A 1 -22.77 -1.04 -6.94
N PRO A 2 -22.57 -2.26 -6.44
CA PRO A 2 -21.40 -2.57 -5.61
C PRO A 2 -20.12 -2.24 -6.39
N GLY A 3 -19.09 -1.76 -5.68
CA GLY A 3 -17.79 -1.52 -6.27
C GLY A 3 -17.14 -2.83 -6.73
N LYS A 4 -16.28 -2.77 -7.75
CA LYS A 4 -15.50 -3.92 -8.23
C LYS A 4 -14.05 -3.78 -7.82
N ALA A 5 -13.49 -4.79 -7.17
CA ALA A 5 -12.10 -4.79 -6.74
C ALA A 5 -11.35 -6.04 -7.25
N LEU A 6 -10.06 -5.86 -7.51
CA LEU A 6 -9.12 -6.94 -7.81
C LEU A 6 -8.03 -6.93 -6.75
N VAL A 7 -7.86 -8.05 -6.05
CA VAL A 7 -6.72 -8.28 -5.14
C VAL A 7 -5.77 -9.25 -5.82
N VAL A 8 -4.50 -8.87 -6.00
CA VAL A 8 -3.45 -9.72 -6.59
C VAL A 8 -2.38 -9.96 -5.56
N TRP A 9 -2.19 -11.23 -5.17
CA TRP A 9 -1.25 -11.60 -4.12
C TRP A 9 -0.19 -12.59 -4.61
N GLY A 10 0.99 -12.54 -3.98
CA GLY A 10 2.09 -13.44 -4.27
C GLY A 10 3.47 -12.83 -3.98
N GLY A 11 4.48 -13.34 -4.66
CA GLY A 11 5.86 -12.90 -4.48
C GLY A 11 6.53 -13.62 -3.32
N TRP A 12 7.17 -12.88 -2.42
CA TRP A 12 7.91 -13.46 -1.31
C TRP A 12 7.00 -13.95 -0.17
N ASP A 13 7.09 -15.24 0.17
CA ASP A 13 6.22 -15.90 1.15
C ASP A 13 6.35 -15.36 2.59
N GLY A 14 7.48 -14.72 2.93
CA GLY A 14 7.70 -14.15 4.27
C GLY A 14 6.71 -13.06 4.67
N HIS A 15 5.99 -12.46 3.71
CA HIS A 15 4.92 -11.50 3.96
C HIS A 15 3.52 -12.13 4.00
N GLN A 16 3.42 -13.46 4.08
CA GLN A 16 2.15 -14.20 4.15
C GLN A 16 1.15 -13.73 3.07
N PRO A 17 1.56 -13.72 1.77
CA PRO A 17 0.80 -13.03 0.73
C PRO A 17 -0.61 -13.60 0.54
N ARG A 18 -0.79 -14.91 0.72
CA ARG A 18 -2.10 -15.56 0.63
C ARG A 18 -3.02 -15.11 1.74
N GLU A 19 -2.55 -15.18 2.99
CA GLU A 19 -3.34 -14.85 4.18
C GLU A 19 -3.76 -13.37 4.18
N VAL A 20 -2.86 -12.49 3.74
CA VAL A 20 -3.16 -11.06 3.60
C VAL A 20 -4.11 -10.82 2.43
N GLY A 21 -3.92 -11.50 1.30
CA GLY A 21 -4.83 -11.44 0.15
C GLY A 21 -6.25 -11.87 0.52
N GLU A 22 -6.40 -12.99 1.23
CA GLU A 22 -7.69 -13.50 1.75
C GLU A 22 -8.32 -12.55 2.79
N LEU A 23 -7.50 -11.92 3.65
CA LEU A 23 -7.95 -10.87 4.57
C LEU A 23 -8.53 -9.68 3.80
N PHE A 24 -7.84 -9.18 2.78
CA PHE A 24 -8.31 -8.05 1.97
C PHE A 24 -9.57 -8.40 1.18
N GLN A 25 -9.65 -9.60 0.61
CA GLN A 25 -10.87 -10.07 -0.05
C GLN A 25 -12.06 -10.05 0.92
N ARG A 26 -11.91 -10.60 2.13
CA ARG A 26 -12.96 -10.62 3.15
C ARG A 26 -13.40 -9.20 3.52
N VAL A 27 -12.45 -8.33 3.87
CA VAL A 27 -12.70 -6.96 4.30
C VAL A 27 -13.43 -6.14 3.22
N LEU A 28 -12.98 -6.24 1.97
CA LEU A 28 -13.63 -5.57 0.84
C LEU A 28 -15.03 -6.13 0.56
N SER A 29 -15.22 -7.45 0.69
CA SER A 29 -16.54 -8.08 0.51
C SER A 29 -17.52 -7.64 1.60
N GLU A 30 -17.07 -7.53 2.85
CA GLU A 30 -17.86 -6.97 3.96
C GLU A 30 -18.26 -5.51 3.69
N ASP A 31 -17.39 -4.74 3.02
CA ASP A 31 -17.64 -3.34 2.62
C ASP A 31 -18.47 -3.22 1.32
N GLY A 32 -18.97 -4.34 0.79
CA GLY A 32 -19.89 -4.40 -0.34
C GLY A 32 -19.24 -4.43 -1.72
N PHE A 33 -17.93 -4.70 -1.82
CA PHE A 33 -17.27 -4.89 -3.12
C PHE A 33 -17.50 -6.30 -3.67
N GLN A 34 -17.60 -6.39 -4.99
CA GLN A 34 -17.39 -7.63 -5.73
C GLN A 34 -15.88 -7.79 -5.92
N VAL A 35 -15.29 -8.79 -5.26
CA VAL A 35 -13.84 -8.95 -5.21
C VAL A 35 -13.39 -10.16 -6.01
N GLU A 36 -12.53 -9.93 -6.99
CA GLU A 36 -11.72 -10.97 -7.62
C GLU A 36 -10.41 -11.11 -6.85
N LEU A 37 -10.04 -12.34 -6.48
CA LEU A 37 -8.76 -12.67 -5.86
C LEU A 37 -7.91 -13.48 -6.84
N SER A 38 -6.67 -13.05 -7.08
CA SER A 38 -5.77 -13.70 -8.03
C SER A 38 -4.38 -13.91 -7.42
N ASP A 39 -3.81 -15.08 -7.66
CA ASP A 39 -2.46 -15.48 -7.26
C ASP A 39 -1.44 -15.40 -8.42
N THR A 40 -1.79 -14.68 -9.47
CA THR A 40 -0.92 -14.50 -10.63
C THR A 40 -0.93 -13.06 -11.14
N LEU A 41 0.24 -12.60 -11.61
CA LEU A 41 0.39 -11.30 -12.28
C LEU A 41 -0.32 -11.25 -13.65
N ASP A 42 -0.74 -12.39 -14.19
CA ASP A 42 -1.51 -12.42 -15.44
C ASP A 42 -2.88 -11.73 -15.30
N ALA A 43 -3.36 -11.53 -14.07
CA ALA A 43 -4.51 -10.67 -13.78
C ALA A 43 -4.35 -9.23 -14.29
N PHE A 44 -3.12 -8.77 -14.53
CA PHE A 44 -2.82 -7.45 -15.08
C PHE A 44 -2.71 -7.41 -16.61
N ASN A 45 -2.93 -8.50 -17.34
CA ASN A 45 -2.78 -8.53 -18.80
C ASN A 45 -3.89 -7.79 -19.55
N ASP A 46 -5.09 -7.68 -18.99
CA ASP A 46 -6.28 -7.14 -19.68
C ASP A 46 -6.60 -5.71 -19.22
N GLU A 47 -6.10 -4.72 -19.97
CA GLU A 47 -6.37 -3.29 -19.71
C GLU A 47 -7.87 -2.96 -19.71
N ALA A 48 -8.66 -3.57 -20.61
CA ALA A 48 -10.07 -3.30 -20.70
C ALA A 48 -10.81 -3.79 -19.44
N LYS A 49 -10.47 -4.98 -18.94
CA LYS A 49 -10.99 -5.51 -17.69
C LYS A 49 -10.56 -4.65 -16.50
N LEU A 50 -9.27 -4.33 -16.38
CA LEU A 50 -8.75 -3.48 -15.30
C LEU A 50 -9.43 -2.12 -15.27
N SER A 51 -9.67 -1.51 -16.43
CA SER A 51 -10.32 -0.21 -16.54
C SER A 51 -11.78 -0.20 -16.07
N GLN A 52 -12.42 -1.36 -15.90
CA GLN A 52 -13.78 -1.47 -15.37
C GLN A 52 -13.84 -1.62 -13.84
N LEU A 53 -12.69 -1.85 -13.20
CA LEU A 53 -12.59 -1.93 -11.74
C LEU A 53 -12.74 -0.55 -11.10
N ASP A 54 -13.12 -0.53 -9.82
CA ASP A 54 -13.09 0.65 -8.98
C ASP A 54 -11.80 0.69 -8.13
N LEU A 55 -11.23 -0.50 -7.83
CA LEU A 55 -10.04 -0.64 -6.99
C LEU A 55 -9.14 -1.79 -7.43
N ILE A 56 -7.83 -1.57 -7.39
CA ILE A 56 -6.80 -2.61 -7.50
C ILE A 56 -6.00 -2.62 -6.20
N VAL A 57 -5.80 -3.80 -5.61
CA VAL A 57 -5.03 -4.00 -4.38
C VAL A 57 -3.88 -4.97 -4.69
N PRO A 58 -2.68 -4.47 -5.02
CA PRO A 58 -1.51 -5.33 -5.14
C PRO A 58 -1.02 -5.73 -3.74
N HIS A 59 -0.72 -7.01 -3.59
CA HIS A 59 0.00 -7.57 -2.44
C HIS A 59 1.05 -8.57 -2.92
N TRP A 60 2.05 -8.04 -3.64
CA TRP A 60 3.08 -8.83 -4.33
C TRP A 60 4.48 -8.31 -4.01
N THR A 61 5.16 -8.91 -3.06
CA THR A 61 6.51 -8.47 -2.68
C THR A 61 7.55 -8.95 -3.69
N CYS A 62 8.49 -8.07 -4.06
CA CYS A 62 9.48 -8.30 -5.11
C CYS A 62 8.83 -8.51 -6.50
N GLY A 63 9.29 -9.48 -7.26
CA GLY A 63 8.74 -9.81 -8.57
C GLY A 63 9.09 -8.81 -9.68
N GLN A 64 8.59 -9.09 -10.87
CA GLN A 64 8.77 -8.25 -12.05
C GLN A 64 7.51 -8.30 -12.91
N LEU A 65 7.02 -7.14 -13.33
CA LEU A 65 5.95 -7.03 -14.30
C LEU A 65 6.50 -7.19 -15.72
N LYS A 66 5.76 -7.89 -16.57
CA LYS A 66 5.98 -7.83 -18.00
C LYS A 66 5.59 -6.44 -18.51
N PRO A 67 6.17 -5.95 -19.64
CA PRO A 67 5.84 -4.63 -20.17
C PRO A 67 4.35 -4.40 -20.39
N GLU A 68 3.62 -5.39 -20.91
CA GLU A 68 2.18 -5.32 -21.12
C GLU A 68 1.39 -5.26 -19.82
N GLN A 69 1.81 -5.99 -18.78
CA GLN A 69 1.17 -5.93 -17.44
C GLN A 69 1.36 -4.57 -16.80
N GLN A 70 2.59 -4.02 -16.88
CA GLN A 70 2.87 -2.68 -16.39
C GLN A 70 2.04 -1.64 -17.11
N ALA A 71 2.00 -1.69 -18.44
CA ALA A 71 1.27 -0.74 -19.26
C ALA A 71 -0.24 -0.78 -18.96
N ALA A 72 -0.83 -1.96 -18.85
CA ALA A 72 -2.26 -2.12 -18.56
C ALA A 72 -2.60 -1.62 -17.15
N LEU A 73 -1.81 -2.00 -16.13
CA LEU A 73 -2.00 -1.57 -14.74
C LEU A 73 -1.91 -0.05 -14.60
N THR A 74 -0.83 0.55 -15.11
CA THR A 74 -0.62 2.01 -14.98
C THR A 74 -1.63 2.80 -15.80
N SER A 75 -2.06 2.29 -16.96
CA SER A 75 -3.12 2.89 -17.77
C SER A 75 -4.48 2.87 -17.07
N ALA A 76 -4.86 1.75 -16.43
CA ALA A 76 -6.09 1.65 -15.67
C ALA A 76 -6.17 2.70 -14.54
N VAL A 77 -5.09 2.90 -13.81
CA VAL A 77 -5.04 3.94 -12.77
C VAL A 77 -5.01 5.33 -13.38
N ARG A 78 -4.05 5.60 -14.29
CA ARG A 78 -3.81 6.94 -14.81
C ARG A 78 -4.93 7.48 -15.67
N LYS A 79 -5.49 6.66 -16.59
CA LYS A 79 -6.47 7.12 -17.61
C LYS A 79 -7.90 6.82 -17.21
N ALA A 80 -8.18 5.61 -16.71
CA ALA A 80 -9.54 5.21 -16.34
C ALA A 80 -9.92 5.62 -14.91
N GLY A 81 -8.97 6.08 -14.08
CA GLY A 81 -9.24 6.58 -12.74
C GLY A 81 -9.47 5.47 -11.71
N VAL A 82 -9.06 4.24 -12.00
CA VAL A 82 -9.13 3.13 -11.04
C VAL A 82 -8.26 3.46 -9.84
N GLY A 83 -8.80 3.28 -8.63
CA GLY A 83 -8.04 3.44 -7.40
C GLY A 83 -7.01 2.32 -7.24
N ILE A 84 -5.86 2.63 -6.64
CA ILE A 84 -4.89 1.62 -6.22
C ILE A 84 -4.54 1.84 -4.76
N ALA A 85 -4.57 0.77 -3.95
CA ALA A 85 -4.27 0.86 -2.53
C ALA A 85 -3.64 -0.43 -2.02
N GLY A 86 -2.74 -0.29 -1.05
CA GLY A 86 -2.07 -1.46 -0.49
C GLY A 86 -1.17 -1.10 0.69
N CYS A 87 -0.45 -2.10 1.18
CA CYS A 87 0.44 -1.90 2.31
C CYS A 87 1.77 -2.63 2.17
N HIS A 88 2.72 -2.18 2.96
CA HIS A 88 4.00 -2.81 3.22
C HIS A 88 4.74 -3.22 1.94
N GLY A 89 5.47 -4.33 1.98
CA GLY A 89 6.19 -4.87 0.84
C GLY A 89 5.29 -5.28 -0.31
N GLY A 90 4.03 -5.62 -0.01
CA GLY A 90 3.06 -6.02 -1.03
C GLY A 90 2.73 -4.94 -2.07
N MET A 91 3.02 -3.67 -1.75
CA MET A 91 2.83 -2.57 -2.71
C MET A 91 4.14 -1.81 -2.99
N CYS A 92 4.88 -1.35 -1.97
CA CYS A 92 6.04 -0.49 -2.21
C CYS A 92 7.40 -1.20 -2.07
N ASP A 93 7.43 -2.52 -1.91
CA ASP A 93 8.58 -3.39 -2.19
C ASP A 93 8.30 -4.34 -3.37
N ALA A 94 7.27 -4.05 -4.13
CA ALA A 94 6.91 -4.70 -5.38
C ALA A 94 7.67 -4.11 -6.55
N PHE A 95 8.01 -4.95 -7.53
CA PHE A 95 8.48 -4.55 -8.85
C PHE A 95 9.57 -3.48 -8.84
N ARG A 96 10.61 -3.67 -8.02
CA ARG A 96 11.69 -2.70 -7.73
C ARG A 96 12.35 -2.08 -8.97
N ASN A 97 12.32 -2.77 -10.12
CA ASN A 97 12.91 -2.32 -11.37
C ASN A 97 11.99 -1.42 -12.19
N SER A 98 10.73 -1.23 -11.76
CA SER A 98 9.74 -0.44 -12.50
C SER A 98 9.65 0.99 -11.96
N CYS A 99 10.34 1.92 -12.61
CA CYS A 99 10.22 3.35 -12.28
C CYS A 99 8.78 3.86 -12.44
N GLU A 100 8.05 3.40 -13.46
CA GLU A 100 6.66 3.82 -13.69
C GLU A 100 5.74 3.37 -12.54
N TYR A 101 5.95 2.15 -12.02
CA TYR A 101 5.21 1.65 -10.86
C TYR A 101 5.52 2.49 -9.60
N GLN A 102 6.78 2.86 -9.38
CA GLN A 102 7.19 3.71 -8.26
C GLN A 102 6.59 5.12 -8.37
N PHE A 103 6.56 5.72 -9.57
CA PHE A 103 5.84 6.97 -9.80
C PHE A 103 4.35 6.84 -9.49
N MET A 104 3.74 5.70 -9.80
CA MET A 104 2.33 5.45 -9.50
C MET A 104 2.09 5.33 -7.99
N THR A 105 2.85 4.50 -7.29
CA THR A 105 2.63 4.19 -5.86
C THR A 105 3.13 5.28 -4.92
N GLY A 106 4.10 6.08 -5.35
CA GLY A 106 4.65 7.20 -4.58
C GLY A 106 5.76 6.83 -3.61
N GLY A 107 6.32 5.63 -3.69
CA GLY A 107 7.45 5.25 -2.85
C GLY A 107 8.06 3.91 -3.20
N GLN A 108 9.27 3.71 -2.72
CA GLN A 108 10.04 2.47 -2.87
C GLN A 108 10.69 2.14 -1.54
N TRP A 109 10.53 0.90 -1.10
CA TRP A 109 11.26 0.35 0.05
C TRP A 109 12.78 0.34 -0.22
N VAL A 110 13.52 0.66 0.84
CA VAL A 110 14.99 0.66 0.84
C VAL A 110 15.51 -0.34 1.86
N SER A 111 15.01 -0.28 3.10
CA SER A 111 15.50 -1.09 4.22
C SER A 111 14.52 -1.09 5.38
N HIS A 112 14.67 -2.05 6.30
CA HIS A 112 13.95 -2.13 7.58
C HIS A 112 14.91 -2.58 8.69
N PRO A 113 15.86 -1.71 9.11
CA PRO A 113 16.80 -2.05 10.17
C PRO A 113 16.08 -2.46 11.45
N GLY A 114 16.58 -3.52 12.11
CA GLY A 114 15.95 -4.12 13.29
C GLY A 114 14.88 -5.16 12.98
N ASN A 115 14.57 -5.38 11.69
CA ASN A 115 13.59 -6.35 11.21
C ASN A 115 12.23 -6.20 11.93
N ASP A 116 11.50 -7.29 12.15
CA ASP A 116 10.16 -7.32 12.75
C ASP A 116 10.13 -7.10 14.28
N GLN A 117 11.29 -6.87 14.91
CA GLN A 117 11.40 -6.66 16.36
C GLN A 117 11.31 -5.20 16.78
N VAL A 118 11.05 -4.28 15.83
CA VAL A 118 11.06 -2.85 16.12
C VAL A 118 9.71 -2.40 16.69
N ARG A 119 9.75 -1.63 17.78
CA ARG A 119 8.58 -0.92 18.32
C ARG A 119 8.71 0.56 17.99
N TYR A 120 7.69 1.11 17.34
CA TYR A 120 7.67 2.51 16.94
C TYR A 120 6.27 3.11 17.01
N THR A 121 6.21 4.42 17.18
CA THR A 121 4.95 5.17 17.20
C THR A 121 4.64 5.71 15.82
N VAL A 122 3.42 5.45 15.34
CA VAL A 122 2.83 6.09 14.16
C VAL A 122 2.10 7.34 14.61
N ARG A 123 2.52 8.50 14.08
CA ARG A 123 2.00 9.81 14.46
C ARG A 123 1.11 10.37 13.36
N MET A 124 -0.14 10.69 13.68
CA MET A 124 -1.10 11.26 12.74
C MET A 124 -0.77 12.70 12.42
N LYS A 125 -0.51 13.01 11.14
CA LYS A 125 -0.19 14.35 10.63
C LYS A 125 -1.42 15.07 10.09
N ASP A 126 -2.31 14.38 9.41
CA ASP A 126 -3.57 14.92 8.91
C ASP A 126 -4.74 14.18 9.59
N ARG A 127 -5.26 14.77 10.67
CA ARG A 127 -6.36 14.19 11.46
C ARG A 127 -7.75 14.49 10.88
N GLY A 128 -7.83 15.34 9.87
CA GLY A 128 -9.07 15.70 9.17
C GLY A 128 -9.31 14.90 7.89
N HIS A 129 -8.33 14.09 7.46
CA HIS A 129 -8.50 13.27 6.27
C HIS A 129 -9.44 12.09 6.55
N PRO A 130 -10.39 11.72 5.65
CA PRO A 130 -11.33 10.62 5.87
C PRO A 130 -10.70 9.28 6.28
N ILE A 131 -9.46 9.01 5.84
CA ILE A 131 -8.74 7.78 6.20
C ILE A 131 -8.30 7.79 7.68
N THR A 132 -7.90 8.95 8.20
CA THR A 132 -7.26 9.10 9.53
C THR A 132 -8.14 9.81 10.55
N GLU A 133 -9.32 10.26 10.17
CA GLU A 133 -10.25 10.95 11.06
C GLU A 133 -10.57 10.11 12.31
N GLY A 134 -10.41 10.70 13.49
CA GLY A 134 -10.64 10.06 14.78
C GLY A 134 -9.57 9.04 15.20
N ILE A 135 -8.57 8.74 14.37
CA ILE A 135 -7.44 7.88 14.73
C ILE A 135 -6.42 8.69 15.54
N LYS A 136 -6.04 8.16 16.68
CA LYS A 136 -4.96 8.70 17.52
C LYS A 136 -3.61 8.12 17.09
N ASP A 137 -2.52 8.71 17.58
CA ASP A 137 -1.19 8.11 17.47
C ASP A 137 -1.21 6.74 18.14
N PHE A 138 -0.54 5.75 17.56
CA PHE A 138 -0.54 4.39 18.06
C PHE A 138 0.83 3.72 17.87
N GLU A 139 1.06 2.67 18.65
CA GLU A 139 2.28 1.88 18.57
C GLU A 139 2.13 0.70 17.61
N VAL A 140 3.22 0.40 16.92
CA VAL A 140 3.38 -0.76 16.05
C VAL A 140 4.59 -1.57 16.53
N HIS A 141 4.46 -2.89 16.51
CA HIS A 141 5.57 -3.82 16.70
C HIS A 141 5.72 -4.64 15.42
N SER A 142 6.62 -4.22 14.54
CA SER A 142 6.83 -4.79 13.22
C SER A 142 8.09 -4.19 12.58
N GLU A 143 8.34 -4.51 11.31
CA GLU A 143 9.35 -3.82 10.51
C GLU A 143 9.04 -2.33 10.41
N GLN A 144 10.02 -1.48 10.72
CA GLN A 144 9.96 -0.05 10.46
C GLN A 144 10.67 0.24 9.13
N TYR A 145 9.91 0.58 8.09
CA TYR A 145 10.46 0.83 6.76
C TYR A 145 11.17 2.17 6.65
N TYR A 146 12.37 2.14 6.06
CA TYR A 146 12.97 3.29 5.40
C TYR A 146 12.57 3.27 3.92
N MET A 147 12.01 4.39 3.45
CA MET A 147 11.44 4.51 2.11
C MET A 147 12.07 5.67 1.35
N HIS A 148 12.32 5.50 0.06
CA HIS A 148 12.37 6.66 -0.84
C HIS A 148 10.93 7.03 -1.20
N VAL A 149 10.57 8.30 -0.98
CA VAL A 149 9.18 8.77 -1.12
C VAL A 149 9.12 9.90 -2.13
N ASP A 150 8.15 9.81 -3.06
CA ASP A 150 7.86 10.82 -4.08
C ASP A 150 7.40 12.13 -3.41
N PRO A 151 7.96 13.29 -3.78
CA PRO A 151 7.54 14.58 -3.22
C PRO A 151 6.07 14.95 -3.53
N ALA A 152 5.42 14.27 -4.47
CA ALA A 152 4.00 14.48 -4.81
C ALA A 152 3.03 13.79 -3.84
N VAL A 153 3.50 13.02 -2.84
CA VAL A 153 2.61 12.39 -1.86
C VAL A 153 2.09 13.40 -0.83
N LYS A 154 0.86 13.18 -0.38
CA LYS A 154 0.31 13.82 0.81
C LYS A 154 0.47 12.86 1.99
N VAL A 155 1.39 13.18 2.90
CA VAL A 155 1.66 12.36 4.09
C VAL A 155 0.51 12.51 5.09
N LEU A 156 -0.10 11.40 5.48
CA LEU A 156 -1.17 11.34 6.49
C LEU A 156 -0.65 10.96 7.88
N ALA A 157 0.41 10.16 7.94
CA ALA A 157 1.11 9.79 9.18
C ALA A 157 2.59 9.54 8.92
N ASP A 158 3.39 9.77 9.94
CA ASP A 158 4.84 9.53 9.94
C ASP A 158 5.28 8.77 11.20
N THR A 159 6.56 8.38 11.23
CA THR A 159 7.25 7.86 12.40
C THR A 159 8.63 8.48 12.51
N VAL A 160 9.20 8.53 13.72
CA VAL A 160 10.63 8.86 13.89
C VAL A 160 11.44 7.62 13.50
N PHE A 161 12.33 7.78 12.53
CA PHE A 161 13.19 6.71 12.03
C PHE A 161 14.66 7.13 12.12
N PRO A 162 15.57 6.25 12.50
CA PRO A 162 15.33 4.95 13.14
C PRO A 162 14.89 5.12 14.60
N VAL A 163 14.34 4.05 15.19
CA VAL A 163 14.24 4.00 16.65
C VAL A 163 15.64 3.91 17.27
N PRO A 164 15.86 4.46 18.48
CA PRO A 164 17.15 4.40 19.14
C PRO A 164 17.69 2.96 19.33
N GLY A 165 18.99 2.78 19.13
CA GLY A 165 19.67 1.50 19.36
C GLY A 165 19.64 0.53 18.17
N VAL A 166 19.05 0.91 17.05
CA VAL A 166 19.12 0.11 15.80
C VAL A 166 20.31 0.59 14.98
N ASP A 167 21.29 -0.28 14.73
CA ASP A 167 22.49 0.00 13.95
C ASP A 167 22.30 -0.38 12.46
N GLY A 168 23.09 0.24 11.59
CA GLY A 168 23.08 -0.05 10.16
C GLY A 168 23.50 1.13 9.26
N PRO A 169 23.44 0.94 7.94
CA PRO A 169 23.92 1.93 6.97
C PRO A 169 23.11 3.24 6.96
N HIS A 170 21.97 3.29 7.60
CA HIS A 170 21.11 4.48 7.75
C HIS A 170 21.60 5.44 8.85
N VAL A 171 22.43 4.97 9.79
CA VAL A 171 22.88 5.75 10.96
C VAL A 171 23.52 7.10 10.60
N PRO A 172 24.37 7.22 9.56
CA PRO A 172 24.94 8.50 9.15
C PRO A 172 23.91 9.56 8.74
N ASN A 173 22.68 9.16 8.37
CA ASN A 173 21.61 10.10 8.03
C ASN A 173 20.99 10.80 9.25
N GLY A 174 21.25 10.29 10.46
CA GLY A 174 20.56 10.74 11.67
C GLY A 174 19.07 10.38 11.68
N GLN A 175 18.35 10.94 12.64
CA GLN A 175 16.91 10.72 12.74
C GLN A 175 16.14 11.57 11.72
N VAL A 176 15.13 10.96 11.10
CA VAL A 176 14.23 11.60 10.14
C VAL A 176 12.77 11.28 10.49
N ASN A 177 11.85 12.12 9.99
CA ASN A 177 10.43 11.80 10.01
C ASN A 177 10.11 11.00 8.75
N MET A 178 9.93 9.68 8.91
CA MET A 178 9.66 8.77 7.79
C MET A 178 8.16 8.64 7.55
N PRO A 179 7.66 8.94 6.34
CA PRO A 179 6.26 8.72 6.00
C PRO A 179 5.84 7.26 6.19
N VAL A 180 4.68 7.05 6.85
CA VAL A 180 4.07 5.74 7.10
C VAL A 180 2.81 5.56 6.28
N LEU A 181 1.95 6.59 6.24
CA LEU A 181 0.71 6.60 5.47
C LEU A 181 0.73 7.77 4.51
N TRP A 182 0.37 7.52 3.25
CA TRP A 182 0.19 8.61 2.30
C TRP A 182 -0.90 8.36 1.27
N THR A 183 -1.33 9.46 0.67
CA THR A 183 -2.17 9.46 -0.52
C THR A 183 -1.51 10.27 -1.62
N LYS A 184 -1.86 10.00 -2.86
CA LYS A 184 -1.51 10.81 -4.01
C LYS A 184 -2.50 10.61 -5.15
N MET A 185 -2.38 11.44 -6.17
CA MET A 185 -3.00 11.20 -7.48
C MET A 185 -1.97 10.63 -8.44
N TYR A 186 -2.39 9.67 -9.26
CA TYR A 186 -1.64 9.26 -10.44
C TYR A 186 -2.55 9.36 -11.66
N GLY A 187 -2.40 10.44 -12.41
CA GLY A 187 -3.39 10.84 -13.41
C GLY A 187 -4.77 11.04 -12.77
N LYS A 188 -5.77 10.26 -13.19
CA LYS A 188 -7.13 10.32 -12.65
C LYS A 188 -7.33 9.41 -11.42
N GLY A 189 -6.44 8.44 -11.18
CA GLY A 189 -6.58 7.47 -10.10
C GLY A 189 -6.08 7.98 -8.76
N ARG A 190 -6.78 7.60 -7.69
CA ARG A 190 -6.33 7.82 -6.30
C ARG A 190 -5.44 6.67 -5.85
N VAL A 191 -4.39 7.01 -5.14
CA VAL A 191 -3.41 6.07 -4.59
C VAL A 191 -3.38 6.20 -3.08
N PHE A 192 -3.48 5.08 -2.36
CA PHE A 192 -3.28 5.02 -0.91
C PHE A 192 -2.25 3.95 -0.56
N TYR A 193 -1.36 4.28 0.36
CA TYR A 193 -0.35 3.35 0.86
C TYR A 193 -0.17 3.45 2.37
N SER A 194 0.11 2.29 2.98
CA SER A 194 0.58 2.14 4.36
C SER A 194 1.89 1.33 4.38
N SER A 195 2.92 1.81 5.08
CA SER A 195 4.15 1.03 5.26
C SER A 195 4.03 -0.04 6.37
N ILE A 196 2.92 -0.08 7.10
CA ILE A 196 2.68 -1.06 8.16
C ILE A 196 2.27 -2.41 7.53
N GLY A 197 2.83 -3.52 8.05
CA GLY A 197 2.54 -4.85 7.56
C GLY A 197 3.51 -5.86 8.14
N HIS A 198 4.14 -6.66 7.32
CA HIS A 198 5.01 -7.81 7.50
C HIS A 198 4.22 -9.10 7.65
N GLN A 199 3.41 -9.25 8.69
CA GLN A 199 2.55 -10.42 8.91
C GLN A 199 1.06 -10.03 8.88
N VAL A 200 0.20 -10.99 8.60
CA VAL A 200 -1.26 -10.77 8.62
C VAL A 200 -1.74 -10.23 9.95
N SER A 201 -1.12 -10.61 11.06
CA SER A 201 -1.40 -10.09 12.40
C SER A 201 -1.16 -8.57 12.53
N ASN A 202 -0.13 -8.03 11.86
CA ASN A 202 0.11 -6.59 11.81
C ASN A 202 -0.93 -5.86 10.96
N VAL A 203 -1.34 -6.48 9.84
CA VAL A 203 -2.32 -5.89 8.92
C VAL A 203 -3.71 -5.84 9.56
N GLN A 204 -4.12 -6.89 10.27
CA GLN A 204 -5.43 -6.99 10.89
C GLN A 204 -5.55 -6.30 12.26
N ALA A 205 -4.43 -5.85 12.85
CA ALA A 205 -4.47 -5.17 14.15
C ALA A 205 -5.12 -3.78 14.03
N GLU A 206 -5.95 -3.42 15.02
CA GLU A 206 -6.49 -2.07 15.09
C GLU A 206 -5.46 -1.09 15.69
N PRO A 207 -5.42 0.18 15.25
CA PRO A 207 -6.34 0.80 14.29
C PRO A 207 -5.94 0.63 12.82
N HIS A 208 -4.90 -0.17 12.49
CA HIS A 208 -4.38 -0.29 11.13
C HIS A 208 -5.42 -0.88 10.16
N LEU A 209 -6.18 -1.90 10.57
CA LEU A 209 -7.23 -2.49 9.73
C LEU A 209 -8.31 -1.46 9.35
N THR A 210 -8.72 -0.64 10.31
CA THR A 210 -9.65 0.49 10.05
C THR A 210 -9.07 1.47 9.03
N ILE A 211 -7.79 1.81 9.14
CA ILE A 211 -7.08 2.68 8.20
C ILE A 211 -7.07 2.06 6.80
N MET A 212 -6.76 0.77 6.68
CA MET A 212 -6.76 0.05 5.39
C MET A 212 -8.15 0.05 4.74
N ARG A 213 -9.21 -0.29 5.49
CA ARG A 213 -10.61 -0.26 4.99
C ARG A 213 -10.98 1.12 4.45
N ARG A 214 -10.66 2.17 5.21
CA ARG A 214 -10.93 3.56 4.78
C ARG A 214 -10.08 3.95 3.56
N GLY A 215 -8.83 3.49 3.50
CA GLY A 215 -7.93 3.70 2.37
C GLY A 215 -8.44 3.06 1.08
N PHE A 216 -8.90 1.82 1.15
CA PHE A 216 -9.51 1.12 0.03
C PHE A 216 -10.74 1.84 -0.49
N ARG A 217 -11.65 2.23 0.41
CA ARG A 217 -12.87 2.97 0.05
C ARG A 217 -12.52 4.32 -0.57
N TRP A 218 -11.64 5.09 0.06
CA TRP A 218 -11.23 6.41 -0.44
C TRP A 218 -10.61 6.32 -1.84
N ALA A 219 -9.77 5.31 -2.10
CA ALA A 219 -9.15 5.12 -3.41
C ALA A 219 -10.20 4.75 -4.47
N ALA A 220 -11.11 3.82 -4.16
CA ALA A 220 -12.17 3.38 -5.07
C ALA A 220 -13.16 4.50 -5.44
N GLU A 221 -13.53 5.34 -4.47
CA GLU A 221 -14.49 6.45 -4.64
C GLU A 221 -13.94 7.59 -5.53
N GLY A 222 -12.64 7.58 -5.81
CA GLY A 222 -12.02 8.57 -6.71
C GLY A 222 -12.39 8.42 -8.16
N LYS A 223 -12.83 7.24 -8.58
CA LYS A 223 -13.20 6.97 -9.97
C LYS A 223 -14.49 7.69 -10.35
N GLN A 224 -14.38 8.63 -11.27
CA GLN A 224 -15.56 9.28 -11.86
C GLN A 224 -16.25 8.28 -12.80
N ARG A 225 -17.53 8.03 -12.58
CA ARG A 225 -18.40 7.20 -13.43
C ARG A 225 -19.02 8.01 -14.54
#